data_d8105750231db9a66e0c2ddb8a578560
#
_entry.id   d8105750231db9a66e0c2ddb8a578560
#
_cell.length_a   1.000
_cell.length_b   1.000
_cell.length_c   1.000
_cell.angle_alpha   90.00
_cell.angle_beta   90.00
_cell.angle_gamma   90.00
#
_symmetry.space_group_name_H-M   'P 1'
#
loop_
_entity.id
_entity.type
_entity.pdbx_description
1 polymer ?
#
loop_
_entity_poly.entity_id
_entity_poly.type
_entity_poly.pdbx_seq_one_letter_code
_entity_poly.pdbx_strand_id
1 'polypeptide(L)'
;IIVVTAKSSNNITDFEFTLFSKGEIIEKEFSLKKNDYQIFFKILKFESLNNWKIVNGIQNNSLNKINCKINYYNNHELKEIRNNLKKISLIQSLNIKSLSFKSIEYDINYYGNLNILTKIFKMNKLDINNSTNLCVIRLK
;
A
#
# COMPACT_ATOMS: atom_id res chain seq x y z
N ILE A 1 13.90 8.90 12.22
CA ILE A 1 14.58 10.02 12.92
C ILE A 1 15.11 10.95 11.84
N ILE A 2 14.96 12.25 12.05
CA ILE A 2 15.49 13.30 11.18
C ILE A 2 16.42 14.14 12.03
N VAL A 3 17.64 14.34 11.56
CA VAL A 3 18.62 15.26 12.15
C VAL A 3 18.85 16.39 11.15
N VAL A 4 18.80 17.63 11.61
CA VAL A 4 18.99 18.81 10.77
C VAL A 4 20.10 19.66 11.39
N THR A 5 21.07 20.04 10.58
CA THR A 5 22.08 21.06 10.91
C THR A 5 21.90 22.26 9.98
N ALA A 6 22.14 23.45 10.49
CA ALA A 6 22.06 24.68 9.74
C ALA A 6 23.27 25.57 10.04
N LYS A 7 23.96 26.04 9.02
CA LYS A 7 25.07 26.99 9.12
C LYS A 7 24.69 28.27 8.35
N SER A 8 24.63 29.39 9.05
CA SER A 8 24.28 30.68 8.44
C SER A 8 25.54 31.52 8.22
N SER A 9 25.71 32.02 7.00
CA SER A 9 26.77 32.97 6.64
C SER A 9 26.15 34.10 5.79
N ASN A 10 26.41 35.34 6.17
CA ASN A 10 25.93 36.54 5.48
C ASN A 10 24.45 36.47 5.06
N ASN A 11 24.15 36.18 3.78
CA ASN A 11 22.80 36.14 3.22
C ASN A 11 22.30 34.73 2.88
N ILE A 12 23.07 33.69 3.19
CA ILE A 12 22.76 32.30 2.83
C ILE A 12 22.76 31.46 4.10
N THR A 13 21.85 30.52 4.17
CA THR A 13 21.85 29.46 5.20
C THR A 13 21.97 28.12 4.50
N ASP A 14 23.01 27.38 4.83
CA ASP A 14 23.24 26.02 4.36
C ASP A 14 22.59 25.07 5.34
N PHE A 15 21.73 24.22 4.80
CA PHE A 15 21.02 23.19 5.54
C PHE A 15 21.54 21.81 5.10
N GLU A 16 21.84 21.01 6.07
CA GLU A 16 22.12 19.59 5.92
C GLU A 16 21.09 18.82 6.71
N PHE A 17 20.44 17.84 6.11
CA PHE A 17 19.58 16.94 6.87
C PHE A 17 19.89 15.49 6.58
N THR A 18 19.91 14.70 7.66
CA THR A 18 20.09 13.27 7.62
C THR A 18 18.80 12.59 8.05
N LEU A 19 18.29 11.72 7.21
CA LEU A 19 17.04 10.99 7.45
C LEU A 19 17.37 9.50 7.65
N PHE A 20 17.06 8.99 8.84
CA PHE A 20 17.25 7.59 9.22
C PHE A 20 15.93 6.84 9.06
N SER A 21 15.87 5.86 8.19
CA SER A 21 14.68 5.06 7.94
C SER A 21 15.04 3.61 7.65
N LYS A 22 14.57 2.67 8.48
CA LYS A 22 14.73 1.21 8.31
C LYS A 22 16.13 0.72 7.91
N GLY A 23 17.17 1.34 8.47
CA GLY A 23 18.56 0.98 8.19
C GLY A 23 19.18 1.69 7.00
N GLU A 24 18.43 2.53 6.29
CA GLU A 24 18.95 3.43 5.26
C GLU A 24 19.19 4.83 5.85
N ILE A 25 20.27 5.46 5.38
CA ILE A 25 20.65 6.82 5.73
C ILE A 25 20.59 7.65 4.44
N ILE A 26 19.80 8.70 4.44
CA ILE A 26 19.70 9.65 3.34
C ILE A 26 20.18 10.98 3.80
N GLU A 27 21.24 11.48 3.18
CA GLU A 27 21.82 12.79 3.46
C GLU A 27 21.54 13.72 2.27
N LYS A 28 21.12 14.94 2.58
CA LYS A 28 20.90 16.00 1.58
C LYS A 28 21.34 17.34 2.11
N GLU A 29 21.98 18.11 1.23
CA GLU A 29 22.44 19.44 1.46
C GLU A 29 21.77 20.41 0.49
N PHE A 30 21.43 21.59 0.96
CA PHE A 30 20.93 22.67 0.09
C PHE A 30 21.08 24.04 0.77
N SER A 31 21.27 25.05 -0.04
CA SER A 31 21.47 26.42 0.39
C SER A 31 20.24 27.27 0.11
N LEU A 32 19.76 28.03 1.07
CA LEU A 32 18.64 28.95 0.95
C LEU A 32 19.05 30.37 1.37
N LYS A 33 18.31 31.37 0.86
CA LYS A 33 18.47 32.72 1.35
C LYS A 33 18.10 32.78 2.84
N LYS A 34 18.79 33.64 3.56
CA LYS A 34 18.49 33.89 4.98
C LYS A 34 17.02 34.31 5.12
N ASN A 35 16.31 33.66 6.02
CA ASN A 35 14.87 33.81 6.32
C ASN A 35 13.90 32.98 5.43
N ASP A 36 14.35 32.20 4.47
CA ASP A 36 13.48 31.33 3.67
C ASP A 36 13.16 29.99 4.36
N TYR A 37 12.98 30.02 5.69
CA TYR A 37 12.70 28.80 6.49
C TYR A 37 11.43 28.06 6.06
N GLN A 38 10.44 28.76 5.52
CA GLN A 38 9.22 28.10 5.00
C GLN A 38 9.51 27.20 3.80
N ILE A 39 10.46 27.59 2.96
CA ILE A 39 10.91 26.76 1.84
C ILE A 39 11.63 25.54 2.35
N PHE A 40 12.50 25.72 3.35
CA PHE A 40 13.17 24.60 4.03
C PHE A 40 12.17 23.56 4.54
N PHE A 41 11.15 23.96 5.31
CA PHE A 41 10.15 23.03 5.84
C PHE A 41 9.34 22.34 4.74
N LYS A 42 9.06 23.00 3.62
CA LYS A 42 8.41 22.37 2.46
C LYS A 42 9.28 21.27 1.85
N ILE A 43 10.57 21.55 1.66
CA ILE A 43 11.54 20.58 1.12
C ILE A 43 11.67 19.40 2.09
N LEU A 44 11.87 19.66 3.38
CA LEU A 44 12.00 18.62 4.40
C LEU A 44 10.77 17.71 4.45
N LYS A 45 9.56 18.29 4.43
CA LYS A 45 8.30 17.55 4.38
C LYS A 45 8.20 16.70 3.12
N PHE A 46 8.53 17.27 1.96
CA PHE A 46 8.48 16.57 0.69
C PHE A 46 9.42 15.37 0.66
N GLU A 47 10.68 15.55 1.05
CA GLU A 47 11.69 14.50 1.09
C GLU A 47 11.34 13.39 2.10
N SER A 48 10.86 13.79 3.28
CA SER A 48 10.41 12.84 4.30
C SER A 48 9.23 11.98 3.83
N LEU A 49 8.25 12.60 3.14
CA LEU A 49 7.11 11.88 2.59
C LEU A 49 7.51 10.98 1.42
N ASN A 50 8.42 11.42 0.55
CA ASN A 50 8.92 10.61 -0.55
C ASN A 50 9.67 9.38 -0.03
N ASN A 51 10.57 9.56 0.92
CA ASN A 51 11.27 8.44 1.53
C ASN A 51 10.30 7.48 2.21
N TRP A 52 9.32 8.02 2.97
CA TRP A 52 8.29 7.19 3.58
C TRP A 52 7.52 6.35 2.55
N LYS A 53 7.19 6.94 1.38
CA LYS A 53 6.53 6.24 0.27
C LYS A 53 7.41 5.15 -0.33
N ILE A 54 8.71 5.43 -0.53
CA ILE A 54 9.66 4.44 -1.06
C ILE A 54 9.78 3.26 -0.11
N VAL A 55 9.96 3.53 1.18
CA VAL A 55 10.21 2.50 2.21
C VAL A 55 8.95 1.72 2.59
N ASN A 56 7.78 2.38 2.58
CA ASN A 56 6.51 1.78 3.01
C ASN A 56 5.53 1.58 1.85
N GLY A 57 5.87 2.08 0.67
CA GLY A 57 5.07 1.86 -0.53
C GLY A 57 5.00 0.38 -0.86
N ILE A 58 3.83 -0.08 -1.22
CA ILE A 58 3.67 -1.39 -1.83
C ILE A 58 4.43 -1.28 -3.16
N GLN A 59 5.48 -2.06 -3.34
CA GLN A 59 6.12 -2.18 -4.66
C GLN A 59 5.10 -2.85 -5.59
N ASN A 60 4.27 -2.02 -6.22
CA ASN A 60 3.17 -2.44 -7.09
C ASN A 60 3.65 -3.09 -8.41
N ASN A 61 4.94 -3.36 -8.55
CA ASN A 61 5.51 -3.88 -9.80
C ASN A 61 5.31 -5.40 -9.97
N SER A 62 4.93 -6.12 -8.93
CA SER A 62 4.64 -7.55 -9.04
C SER A 62 3.13 -7.76 -9.12
N LEU A 63 2.65 -8.06 -10.31
CA LEU A 63 1.31 -8.58 -10.53
C LEU A 63 1.28 -10.05 -10.12
N ASN A 64 0.50 -10.38 -9.13
CA ASN A 64 0.33 -11.74 -8.63
C ASN A 64 -1.07 -12.25 -8.97
N LYS A 65 -1.19 -13.57 -9.05
CA LYS A 65 -2.45 -14.25 -9.32
C LYS A 65 -2.76 -15.23 -8.19
N ILE A 66 -4.02 -15.23 -7.74
CA ILE A 66 -4.54 -16.23 -6.81
C ILE A 66 -5.88 -16.74 -7.30
N ASN A 67 -6.10 -18.06 -7.17
CA ASN A 67 -7.40 -18.66 -7.43
C ASN A 67 -8.18 -18.76 -6.12
N CYS A 68 -9.36 -18.15 -6.07
CA CYS A 68 -10.19 -18.14 -4.88
C CYS A 68 -11.61 -18.61 -5.18
N LYS A 69 -12.14 -19.47 -4.32
CA LYS A 69 -13.52 -19.92 -4.33
C LYS A 69 -14.35 -19.07 -3.37
N ILE A 70 -15.43 -18.52 -3.86
CA ILE A 70 -16.44 -17.82 -3.04
C ILE A 70 -17.60 -18.78 -2.83
N ASN A 71 -17.89 -19.08 -1.57
CA ASN A 71 -19.10 -19.81 -1.20
C ASN A 71 -20.15 -18.83 -0.68
N TYR A 72 -21.39 -18.95 -1.12
CA TYR A 72 -22.49 -18.07 -0.72
C TYR A 72 -23.80 -18.87 -0.49
N TYR A 73 -24.63 -18.38 0.41
CA TYR A 73 -25.92 -18.99 0.71
C TYR A 73 -27.04 -18.46 -0.18
N ASN A 74 -26.97 -17.17 -0.55
CA ASN A 74 -27.98 -16.50 -1.35
C ASN A 74 -27.38 -15.41 -2.24
N ASN A 75 -28.18 -14.89 -3.19
CA ASN A 75 -27.74 -13.87 -4.13
C ASN A 75 -27.39 -12.53 -3.49
N HIS A 76 -27.98 -12.22 -2.32
CA HIS A 76 -27.67 -10.96 -1.62
C HIS A 76 -26.24 -11.01 -1.08
N GLU A 77 -25.88 -12.09 -0.40
CA GLU A 77 -24.52 -12.33 0.11
C GLU A 77 -23.47 -12.29 -1.02
N LEU A 78 -23.77 -12.98 -2.14
CA LEU A 78 -22.89 -12.93 -3.31
C LEU A 78 -22.68 -11.51 -3.82
N LYS A 79 -23.75 -10.71 -3.89
CA LYS A 79 -23.68 -9.32 -4.33
C LYS A 79 -22.84 -8.48 -3.39
N GLU A 80 -22.98 -8.69 -2.08
CA GLU A 80 -22.21 -7.99 -1.06
C GLU A 80 -20.72 -8.36 -1.14
N ILE A 81 -20.38 -9.65 -1.23
CA ILE A 81 -18.99 -10.09 -1.42
C ILE A 81 -18.37 -9.46 -2.66
N ARG A 82 -19.07 -9.49 -3.80
CA ARG A 82 -18.59 -8.87 -5.05
C ARG A 82 -18.38 -7.38 -4.93
N ASN A 83 -19.28 -6.68 -4.25
CA ASN A 83 -19.15 -5.24 -4.03
C ASN A 83 -17.95 -4.91 -3.12
N ASN A 84 -17.72 -5.72 -2.09
CA ASN A 84 -16.57 -5.55 -1.21
C ASN A 84 -15.25 -5.84 -1.93
N LEU A 85 -15.20 -6.88 -2.78
CA LEU A 85 -14.04 -7.16 -3.63
C LEU A 85 -13.71 -6.00 -4.59
N LYS A 86 -14.73 -5.39 -5.21
CA LYS A 86 -14.55 -4.25 -6.14
C LYS A 86 -14.01 -2.99 -5.44
N LYS A 87 -14.20 -2.83 -4.13
CA LYS A 87 -13.66 -1.71 -3.36
C LYS A 87 -12.17 -1.84 -3.09
N ILE A 88 -11.58 -3.00 -3.29
CA ILE A 88 -10.19 -3.28 -2.97
C ILE A 88 -9.30 -2.80 -4.12
N SER A 89 -8.62 -1.67 -3.92
CA SER A 89 -7.78 -1.04 -4.94
C SER A 89 -6.57 -1.87 -5.38
N LEU A 90 -6.14 -2.85 -4.58
CA LEU A 90 -5.06 -3.77 -4.96
C LEU A 90 -5.50 -4.79 -6.02
N ILE A 91 -6.79 -5.06 -6.17
CA ILE A 91 -7.29 -5.99 -7.16
C ILE A 91 -7.32 -5.30 -8.52
N GLN A 92 -6.54 -5.81 -9.46
CA GLN A 92 -6.52 -5.34 -10.84
C GLN A 92 -7.70 -5.92 -11.64
N SER A 93 -7.93 -7.22 -11.52
CA SER A 93 -9.01 -7.90 -12.24
C SER A 93 -9.56 -9.11 -11.49
N LEU A 94 -10.85 -9.39 -11.72
CA LEU A 94 -11.60 -10.51 -11.18
C LEU A 94 -12.18 -11.28 -12.38
N ASN A 95 -11.60 -12.41 -12.71
CA ASN A 95 -12.05 -13.25 -13.83
C ASN A 95 -12.75 -14.48 -13.27
N ILE A 96 -13.96 -14.75 -13.73
CA ILE A 96 -14.68 -15.98 -13.36
C ILE A 96 -14.00 -17.15 -14.06
N LYS A 97 -13.53 -18.12 -13.28
CA LYS A 97 -12.94 -19.36 -13.78
C LYS A 97 -13.99 -20.46 -13.90
N SER A 98 -14.82 -20.63 -12.88
CA SER A 98 -15.89 -21.61 -12.88
C SER A 98 -17.10 -21.12 -12.08
N LEU A 99 -18.27 -21.63 -12.42
CA LEU A 99 -19.53 -21.29 -11.78
C LEU A 99 -20.25 -22.59 -11.41
N SER A 100 -20.60 -22.71 -10.13
CA SER A 100 -21.31 -23.86 -9.60
C SER A 100 -22.48 -23.41 -8.72
N PHE A 101 -23.35 -24.34 -8.35
CA PHE A 101 -24.42 -24.03 -7.41
C PHE A 101 -23.85 -23.58 -6.07
N LYS A 102 -24.17 -22.34 -5.65
CA LYS A 102 -23.69 -21.70 -4.41
C LYS A 102 -22.17 -21.51 -4.30
N SER A 103 -21.43 -21.56 -5.40
CA SER A 103 -20.02 -21.21 -5.39
C SER A 103 -19.55 -20.65 -6.73
N ILE A 104 -18.60 -19.71 -6.67
CA ILE A 104 -17.94 -19.15 -7.84
C ILE A 104 -16.43 -19.18 -7.59
N GLU A 105 -15.67 -19.66 -8.57
CA GLU A 105 -14.22 -19.57 -8.55
C GLU A 105 -13.77 -18.35 -9.36
N TYR A 106 -12.87 -17.56 -8.77
CA TYR A 106 -12.27 -16.41 -9.40
C TYR A 106 -10.76 -16.58 -9.52
N ASP A 107 -10.23 -16.22 -10.66
CA ASP A 107 -8.85 -15.84 -10.84
C ASP A 107 -8.71 -14.35 -10.49
N ILE A 108 -8.07 -14.06 -9.39
CA ILE A 108 -7.86 -12.70 -8.87
C ILE A 108 -6.44 -12.27 -9.18
N ASN A 109 -6.29 -11.27 -10.06
CA ASN A 109 -5.01 -10.63 -10.28
C ASN A 109 -4.90 -9.41 -9.35
N TYR A 110 -3.79 -9.31 -8.62
CA TYR A 110 -3.62 -8.27 -7.62
C TYR A 110 -2.16 -7.80 -7.53
N TYR A 111 -1.98 -6.56 -7.08
CA TYR A 111 -0.66 -5.97 -6.84
C TYR A 111 -0.20 -6.21 -5.41
N GLY A 112 1.11 -6.43 -5.23
CA GLY A 112 1.74 -6.59 -3.93
C GLY A 112 1.73 -8.04 -3.42
N ASN A 113 1.91 -8.24 -2.12
CA ASN A 113 2.00 -9.57 -1.53
C ASN A 113 0.67 -10.05 -0.92
N LEU A 114 0.54 -11.38 -0.78
CA LEU A 114 -0.65 -12.03 -0.27
C LEU A 114 -1.01 -11.62 1.17
N ASN A 115 -0.01 -11.33 2.01
CA ASN A 115 -0.24 -10.93 3.40
C ASN A 115 -0.95 -9.57 3.48
N ILE A 116 -0.58 -8.64 2.61
CA ILE A 116 -1.22 -7.32 2.53
C ILE A 116 -2.65 -7.49 1.99
N LEU A 117 -2.82 -8.28 0.93
CA LEU A 117 -4.15 -8.56 0.37
C LEU A 117 -5.08 -9.16 1.43
N THR A 118 -4.61 -10.15 2.20
CA THR A 118 -5.38 -10.78 3.28
C THR A 118 -5.82 -9.76 4.36
N LYS A 119 -4.94 -8.83 4.74
CA LYS A 119 -5.30 -7.77 5.69
C LYS A 119 -6.39 -6.86 5.13
N ILE A 120 -6.27 -6.48 3.85
CA ILE A 120 -7.27 -5.62 3.20
C ILE A 120 -8.61 -6.33 3.02
N PHE A 121 -8.63 -7.63 2.73
CA PHE A 121 -9.87 -8.42 2.74
C PHE A 121 -10.57 -8.32 4.09
N LYS A 122 -9.86 -8.55 5.19
CA LYS A 122 -10.42 -8.46 6.55
C LYS A 122 -10.99 -7.08 6.86
N MET A 123 -10.32 -6.00 6.42
CA MET A 123 -10.82 -4.63 6.56
C MET A 123 -12.11 -4.38 5.77
N ASN A 124 -12.32 -5.10 4.67
CA ASN A 124 -13.51 -5.01 3.82
C ASN A 124 -14.55 -6.08 4.16
N LYS A 125 -14.59 -6.58 5.39
CA LYS A 125 -15.55 -7.58 5.89
C LYS A 125 -15.52 -8.90 5.12
N LEU A 126 -14.38 -9.24 4.55
CA LEU A 126 -14.15 -10.51 3.88
C LEU A 126 -13.16 -11.34 4.70
N ASP A 127 -13.50 -12.61 4.93
CA ASP A 127 -12.57 -13.58 5.51
C ASP A 127 -11.97 -14.44 4.41
N ILE A 128 -10.66 -14.64 4.49
CA ILE A 128 -9.91 -15.45 3.53
C ILE A 128 -9.21 -16.58 4.28
N ASN A 129 -9.44 -17.79 3.84
CA ASN A 129 -8.78 -18.98 4.37
C ASN A 129 -7.89 -19.59 3.27
N ASN A 130 -6.58 -19.66 3.56
CA ASN A 130 -5.56 -20.23 2.66
C ASN A 130 -4.99 -21.57 3.20
N SER A 131 -5.70 -22.28 4.04
CA SER A 131 -5.18 -23.46 4.76
C SER A 131 -4.95 -24.70 3.89
N THR A 132 -5.42 -24.73 2.67
CA THR A 132 -5.22 -25.85 1.73
C THR A 132 -5.16 -25.27 0.33
N ASN A 133 -4.09 -25.27 -0.35
CA ASN A 133 -3.85 -24.87 -1.77
C ASN A 133 -5.01 -24.15 -2.53
N LEU A 134 -6.12 -23.91 -1.87
CA LEU A 134 -7.31 -23.25 -2.37
C LEU A 134 -7.68 -22.06 -1.46
N CYS A 135 -7.67 -20.88 -2.01
CA CYS A 135 -8.17 -19.71 -1.33
C CYS A 135 -9.71 -19.77 -1.25
N VAL A 136 -10.28 -19.64 -0.05
CA VAL A 136 -11.73 -19.54 0.13
C VAL A 136 -12.07 -18.18 0.72
N ILE A 137 -12.99 -17.47 0.08
CA ILE A 137 -13.49 -16.16 0.51
C ILE A 137 -14.92 -16.32 1.03
N ARG A 138 -15.21 -15.70 2.17
CA ARG A 138 -16.55 -15.62 2.78
C ARG A 138 -16.82 -14.22 3.30
N LEU A 139 -18.08 -13.89 3.49
CA LEU A 139 -18.48 -12.72 4.24
C LEU A 139 -18.19 -12.96 5.73
N LYS A 140 -17.71 -11.92 6.42
CA LYS A 140 -17.42 -11.97 7.85
C LYS A 140 -18.65 -11.55 8.64
#